data_c92162ae9f864827c67f365a127a10c1
#
_entry.id   c92162ae9f864827c67f365a127a10c1
#
_cell.length_a   1.000
_cell.length_b   1.000
_cell.length_c   1.000
_cell.angle_alpha   90.00
_cell.angle_beta   90.00
_cell.angle_gamma   90.00
#
_symmetry.space_group_name_H-M   'P 1'
#
loop_
_entity.id
_entity.type
_entity.pdbx_description
1 polymer ?
#
loop_
_entity_poly.entity_id
_entity_poly.type
_entity_poly.pdbx_seq_one_letter_code
_entity_poly.pdbx_strand_id
1 'polypeptide(L)'
;MQLVGPVLAPDDAVGNKVAALFSRGEARDYLDVDRIRASGRYRDRRLIELGHRADLGFEITQFVRRLEEVGRIQPFEVAIYEVSPEQLRAVKDRCLAWARELCARPVDDLIPPCGQDADSDGMPDPRN
;
A
#
# COMPACT_ATOMS: atom_id res chain seq x y z
N MET A 1 -18.19 -3.05 14.90
CA MET A 1 -18.41 -3.51 14.42
C MET A 1 -18.40 -4.29 13.94
N GLN A 2 -18.53 -4.59 13.80
CA GLN A 2 -18.65 -5.32 13.28
C GLN A 2 -18.91 -5.95 12.59
N LEU A 3 -18.80 -6.12 12.16
CA LEU A 3 -19.18 -6.68 11.47
C LEU A 3 -19.46 -7.70 11.30
N VAL A 4 -19.84 -7.89 11.05
CA VAL A 4 -20.33 -8.87 10.96
C VAL A 4 -20.40 -9.42 9.84
N GLY A 5 -20.31 -9.30 9.15
CA GLY A 5 -20.49 -9.88 7.97
C GLY A 5 -19.41 -10.60 7.56
N PRO A 6 -19.38 -11.54 7.44
CA PRO A 6 -18.40 -12.40 7.16
C PRO A 6 -18.13 -12.65 5.81
N VAL A 7 -18.31 -11.82 5.00
CA VAL A 7 -18.25 -12.07 3.69
C VAL A 7 -16.89 -12.29 3.14
N LEU A 8 -15.95 -11.42 3.35
CA LEU A 8 -14.60 -11.56 2.86
C LEU A 8 -13.65 -11.83 4.01
N ALA A 9 -12.67 -12.67 3.77
CA ALA A 9 -11.59 -12.80 4.73
C ALA A 9 -10.92 -11.45 4.86
N PRO A 10 -10.43 -11.09 6.06
CA PRO A 10 -9.79 -9.79 6.24
C PRO A 10 -8.66 -9.54 5.27
N ASP A 11 -7.85 -10.57 4.97
CA ASP A 11 -6.75 -10.40 4.05
C ASP A 11 -7.24 -10.04 2.65
N ASP A 12 -8.33 -10.68 2.21
CA ASP A 12 -8.87 -10.40 0.89
C ASP A 12 -9.38 -8.97 0.81
N ALA A 13 -10.07 -8.51 1.86
CA ALA A 13 -10.58 -7.16 1.89
C ALA A 13 -9.45 -6.15 1.88
N VAL A 14 -8.39 -6.41 2.66
CA VAL A 14 -7.24 -5.53 2.72
C VAL A 14 -6.53 -5.49 1.37
N GLY A 15 -6.34 -6.65 0.75
CA GLY A 15 -5.69 -6.70 -0.56
C GLY A 15 -6.47 -5.92 -1.59
N ASN A 16 -7.79 -6.01 -1.56
CA ASN A 16 -8.63 -5.26 -2.49
C ASN A 16 -8.48 -3.76 -2.29
N LYS A 17 -8.33 -3.31 -1.04
CA LYS A 17 -8.13 -1.89 -0.77
C LYS A 17 -6.79 -1.40 -1.30
N VAL A 18 -5.74 -2.19 -1.09
CA VAL A 18 -4.42 -1.82 -1.60
C VAL A 18 -4.43 -1.81 -3.13
N ALA A 19 -5.06 -2.82 -3.73
CA ALA A 19 -5.17 -2.88 -5.18
C ALA A 19 -5.98 -1.71 -5.75
N ALA A 20 -7.03 -1.29 -5.05
CA ALA A 20 -7.82 -0.15 -5.49
C ALA A 20 -7.00 1.13 -5.46
N LEU A 21 -6.19 1.31 -4.43
CA LEU A 21 -5.30 2.47 -4.39
C LEU A 21 -4.34 2.44 -5.57
N PHE A 22 -3.78 1.27 -5.85
CA PHE A 22 -2.87 1.11 -6.97
C PHE A 22 -3.53 1.44 -8.31
N SER A 23 -4.71 0.89 -8.55
CA SER A 23 -5.32 0.99 -9.87
C SER A 23 -6.12 2.28 -10.06
N ARG A 24 -6.76 2.76 -9.01
CA ARG A 24 -7.68 3.88 -9.09
C ARG A 24 -7.15 5.15 -8.44
N GLY A 25 -6.65 5.03 -7.21
CA GLY A 25 -6.03 6.15 -6.52
C GLY A 25 -6.96 7.31 -6.22
N GLU A 26 -8.20 7.02 -5.85
CA GLU A 26 -9.13 8.07 -5.44
C GLU A 26 -8.87 8.47 -4.00
N ALA A 27 -9.38 9.65 -3.61
CA ALA A 27 -9.18 10.14 -2.25
C ALA A 27 -9.54 9.11 -1.20
N ARG A 28 -10.67 8.44 -1.39
CA ARG A 28 -11.14 7.41 -0.48
C ARG A 28 -10.14 6.27 -0.34
N ASP A 29 -9.50 5.90 -1.43
CA ASP A 29 -8.56 4.79 -1.41
C ASP A 29 -7.36 5.08 -0.53
N TYR A 30 -6.86 6.32 -0.57
CA TYR A 30 -5.75 6.72 0.29
C TYR A 30 -6.17 6.66 1.76
N LEU A 31 -7.39 7.11 2.07
CA LEU A 31 -7.88 7.09 3.44
C LEU A 31 -8.02 5.66 3.96
N ASP A 32 -8.55 4.78 3.13
CA ASP A 32 -8.76 3.40 3.53
C ASP A 32 -7.45 2.69 3.82
N VAL A 33 -6.48 2.83 2.93
CA VAL A 33 -5.19 2.18 3.12
C VAL A 33 -4.43 2.79 4.30
N ASP A 34 -4.50 4.11 4.44
CA ASP A 34 -3.85 4.76 5.58
C ASP A 34 -4.43 4.25 6.90
N ARG A 35 -5.73 4.08 6.96
CA ARG A 35 -6.38 3.57 8.16
C ARG A 35 -5.93 2.14 8.47
N ILE A 36 -5.80 1.32 7.43
CA ILE A 36 -5.33 -0.05 7.61
C ILE A 36 -3.92 -0.07 8.16
N ARG A 37 -3.03 0.79 7.62
CA ARG A 37 -1.67 0.87 8.12
C ARG A 37 -1.64 1.33 9.57
N ALA A 38 -2.47 2.31 9.89
CA ALA A 38 -2.51 2.85 11.24
C ALA A 38 -3.01 1.84 12.27
N SER A 39 -3.76 0.83 11.83
CA SER A 39 -4.28 -0.17 12.74
C SER A 39 -3.18 -1.04 13.34
N GLY A 40 -2.02 -1.09 12.69
CA GLY A 40 -0.91 -1.89 13.17
C GLY A 40 -1.07 -3.40 12.96
N ARG A 41 -2.15 -3.82 12.35
CA ARG A 41 -2.41 -5.25 12.14
C ARG A 41 -1.61 -5.85 10.99
N TYR A 42 -1.18 -5.01 10.05
CA TYR A 42 -0.49 -5.47 8.86
C TYR A 42 0.81 -4.71 8.72
N ARG A 43 1.88 -5.43 8.45
CA ARG A 43 3.15 -4.80 8.13
C ARG A 43 3.10 -4.34 6.69
N ASP A 44 3.88 -3.34 6.36
CA ASP A 44 3.91 -2.78 5.02
C ASP A 44 4.18 -3.86 3.98
N ARG A 45 5.12 -4.75 4.28
CA ARG A 45 5.44 -5.85 3.36
C ARG A 45 4.20 -6.71 3.10
N ARG A 46 3.43 -6.98 4.15
CA ARG A 46 2.23 -7.81 4.00
C ARG A 46 1.18 -7.10 3.15
N LEU A 47 1.06 -5.79 3.31
CA LEU A 47 0.12 -5.03 2.51
C LEU A 47 0.47 -5.12 1.02
N ILE A 48 1.76 -5.02 0.71
CA ILE A 48 2.21 -5.13 -0.67
C ILE A 48 1.91 -6.52 -1.22
N GLU A 49 2.16 -7.56 -0.43
CA GLU A 49 1.87 -8.93 -0.84
C GLU A 49 0.39 -9.11 -1.15
N LEU A 50 -0.45 -8.59 -0.26
CA LEU A 50 -1.89 -8.73 -0.43
C LEU A 50 -2.39 -7.98 -1.65
N GLY A 51 -1.83 -6.79 -1.89
CA GLY A 51 -2.18 -6.03 -3.09
C GLY A 51 -1.80 -6.78 -4.35
N HIS A 52 -0.63 -7.39 -4.34
CA HIS A 52 -0.14 -8.15 -5.49
C HIS A 52 -1.03 -9.38 -5.73
N ARG A 53 -1.50 -10.01 -4.67
CA ARG A 53 -2.40 -11.15 -4.81
C ARG A 53 -3.76 -10.75 -5.35
N ALA A 54 -4.22 -9.56 -4.99
CA ALA A 54 -5.53 -9.09 -5.44
C ALA A 54 -5.50 -8.59 -6.87
N ASP A 55 -4.36 -8.12 -7.35
CA ASP A 55 -4.24 -7.56 -8.69
C ASP A 55 -2.93 -8.02 -9.30
N LEU A 56 -3.00 -8.91 -10.27
CA LEU A 56 -1.80 -9.47 -10.89
C LEU A 56 -0.98 -8.42 -11.63
N GLY A 57 -1.57 -7.29 -11.95
CA GLY A 57 -0.84 -6.21 -12.58
C GLY A 57 -0.13 -5.29 -11.60
N PHE A 58 -0.24 -5.59 -10.32
CA PHE A 58 0.34 -4.75 -9.29
C PHE A 58 1.85 -4.66 -9.43
N GLU A 59 2.36 -3.43 -9.42
CA GLU A 59 3.80 -3.17 -9.52
C GLU A 59 4.20 -2.16 -8.47
N ILE A 60 5.29 -2.44 -7.78
CA ILE A 60 5.77 -1.57 -6.71
C ILE A 60 6.10 -0.17 -7.23
N THR A 61 6.79 -0.08 -8.36
CA THR A 61 7.17 1.22 -8.89
C THR A 61 5.96 2.09 -9.17
N GLN A 62 4.92 1.50 -9.75
CA GLN A 62 3.70 2.24 -10.01
C GLN A 62 2.94 2.56 -8.74
N PHE A 63 2.98 1.66 -7.76
CA PHE A 63 2.35 1.91 -6.48
C PHE A 63 3.01 3.09 -5.78
N VAL A 64 4.34 3.18 -5.84
CA VAL A 64 5.06 4.31 -5.27
C VAL A 64 4.60 5.62 -5.91
N ARG A 65 4.46 5.63 -7.23
CA ARG A 65 3.97 6.81 -7.92
C ARG A 65 2.57 7.18 -7.46
N ARG A 66 1.74 6.17 -7.26
CA ARG A 66 0.38 6.41 -6.79
C ARG A 66 0.40 7.05 -5.41
N LEU A 67 1.27 6.58 -4.52
CA LEU A 67 1.40 7.17 -3.21
C LEU A 67 1.85 8.62 -3.30
N GLU A 68 2.76 8.91 -4.21
CA GLU A 68 3.26 10.28 -4.37
C GLU A 68 2.18 11.21 -4.89
N GLU A 69 1.20 10.69 -5.60
CA GLU A 69 0.10 11.48 -6.13
C GLU A 69 -0.87 11.92 -5.04
N VAL A 70 -0.71 11.45 -3.82
CA VAL A 70 -1.58 11.87 -2.73
C VAL A 70 -1.59 13.38 -2.57
N GLY A 71 -0.52 14.06 -3.00
CA GLY A 71 -0.44 15.50 -2.89
C GLY A 71 -1.54 16.24 -3.64
N ARG A 72 -2.14 15.62 -4.66
CA ARG A 72 -3.16 16.27 -5.45
C ARG A 72 -4.55 16.24 -4.79
N ILE A 73 -4.70 15.48 -3.72
CA ILE A 73 -5.99 15.36 -3.05
C ILE A 73 -6.31 16.67 -2.34
N GLN A 74 -7.49 17.19 -2.59
CA GLN A 74 -7.92 18.46 -2.00
C GLN A 74 -8.78 18.23 -0.76
N PRO A 75 -8.77 19.18 0.19
CA PRO A 75 -9.57 19.01 1.41
C PRO A 75 -11.05 18.75 1.15
N PHE A 76 -11.61 19.36 0.10
CA PHE A 76 -13.04 19.14 -0.16
C PHE A 76 -13.34 17.71 -0.60
N GLU A 77 -12.34 17.00 -1.13
CA GLU A 77 -12.55 15.64 -1.57
C GLU A 77 -12.69 14.68 -0.40
N VAL A 78 -12.15 15.03 0.76
CA VAL A 78 -12.21 14.16 1.94
C VAL A 78 -13.15 14.68 3.01
N ALA A 79 -13.68 15.88 2.84
CA ALA A 79 -14.61 16.45 3.84
C ALA A 79 -15.83 15.56 4.04
N ILE A 80 -16.29 14.92 2.97
CA ILE A 80 -17.45 14.05 3.05
C ILE A 80 -17.20 12.83 3.95
N TYR A 81 -15.94 12.50 4.19
CA TYR A 81 -15.58 11.40 5.08
C TYR A 81 -15.20 11.91 6.46
N GLU A 82 -15.50 13.17 6.74
CA GLU A 82 -15.23 13.80 8.02
C GLU A 82 -13.74 13.86 8.34
N VAL A 83 -12.94 14.07 7.31
CA VAL A 83 -11.50 14.22 7.45
C VAL A 83 -11.18 15.71 7.35
N SER A 84 -10.58 16.27 8.38
CA SER A 84 -10.22 17.68 8.40
C SER A 84 -8.99 17.93 7.53
N PRO A 85 -8.73 19.20 7.16
CA PRO A 85 -7.52 19.51 6.42
C PRO A 85 -6.24 19.06 7.12
N GLU A 86 -6.22 19.17 8.46
CA GLU A 86 -5.06 18.74 9.22
C GLU A 86 -4.89 17.23 9.16
N GLN A 87 -6.01 16.51 9.24
CA GLN A 87 -5.95 15.05 9.12
C GLN A 87 -5.50 14.65 7.73
N LEU A 88 -5.97 15.35 6.71
CA LEU A 88 -5.54 15.06 5.35
C LEU A 88 -4.05 15.29 5.19
N ARG A 89 -3.54 16.37 5.79
CA ARG A 89 -2.10 16.64 5.72
C ARG A 89 -1.31 15.48 6.34
N ALA A 90 -1.79 14.96 7.46
CA ALA A 90 -1.13 13.84 8.12
C ALA A 90 -1.14 12.60 7.22
N VAL A 91 -2.26 12.35 6.54
CA VAL A 91 -2.37 11.23 5.62
C VAL A 91 -1.35 11.39 4.48
N LYS A 92 -1.27 12.60 3.92
CA LYS A 92 -0.32 12.88 2.84
C LYS A 92 1.11 12.63 3.29
N ASP A 93 1.45 13.11 4.49
CA ASP A 93 2.80 12.94 5.01
C ASP A 93 3.14 11.47 5.18
N ARG A 94 2.21 10.68 5.68
CA ARG A 94 2.43 9.24 5.85
C ARG A 94 2.57 8.52 4.51
N CYS A 95 1.75 8.88 3.54
CA CYS A 95 1.84 8.27 2.21
C CYS A 95 3.18 8.59 1.55
N LEU A 96 3.62 9.84 1.66
CA LEU A 96 4.90 10.24 1.07
C LEU A 96 6.06 9.57 1.78
N ALA A 97 5.97 9.42 3.10
CA ALA A 97 7.00 8.72 3.84
C ALA A 97 7.08 7.26 3.42
N TRP A 98 5.91 6.63 3.24
CA TRP A 98 5.87 5.24 2.79
C TRP A 98 6.47 5.10 1.40
N ALA A 99 6.15 6.03 0.51
CA ALA A 99 6.73 6.00 -0.83
C ALA A 99 8.25 6.06 -0.78
N ARG A 100 8.79 6.91 0.09
CA ARG A 100 10.24 7.00 0.24
C ARG A 100 10.84 5.71 0.77
N GLU A 101 10.16 5.07 1.72
CA GLU A 101 10.63 3.81 2.26
C GLU A 101 10.65 2.72 1.20
N LEU A 102 9.61 2.68 0.39
CA LEU A 102 9.53 1.67 -0.66
C LEU A 102 10.62 1.89 -1.73
N CYS A 103 10.90 3.15 -2.03
CA CYS A 103 11.97 3.46 -2.98
C CYS A 103 13.34 3.09 -2.45
N ALA A 104 13.53 3.14 -1.15
CA ALA A 104 14.81 2.88 -0.54
C ALA A 104 15.11 1.39 -0.40
N ARG A 105 14.11 0.53 -0.62
CA ARG A 105 14.28 -0.91 -0.44
C ARG A 105 14.31 -1.63 -1.78
N PRO A 106 15.13 -2.67 -1.90
CA PRO A 106 15.06 -3.50 -3.08
C PRO A 106 13.69 -4.17 -3.16
N VAL A 107 13.21 -4.34 -4.35
CA VAL A 107 11.92 -4.99 -4.56
C VAL A 107 11.90 -6.40 -3.98
N ASP A 108 13.02 -7.09 -4.08
CA ASP A 108 13.13 -8.46 -3.58
C ASP A 108 12.87 -8.57 -2.08
N ASP A 109 13.11 -7.50 -1.34
CA ASP A 109 12.83 -7.51 0.09
C ASP A 109 11.35 -7.38 0.38
N LEU A 110 10.59 -6.87 -0.58
CA LEU A 110 9.17 -6.62 -0.38
C LEU A 110 8.30 -7.73 -0.93
N ILE A 111 8.68 -8.29 -2.07
CA ILE A 111 7.92 -9.35 -2.69
C ILE A 111 8.88 -10.52 -2.93
N PRO A 112 8.61 -11.65 -2.34
CA PRO A 112 9.51 -12.79 -2.53
C PRO A 112 9.62 -13.13 -4.00
N PRO A 113 10.79 -13.47 -4.47
CA PRO A 113 10.95 -13.80 -5.88
C PRO A 113 10.14 -15.05 -6.20
N CYS A 114 9.54 -14.99 -7.35
CA CYS A 114 8.75 -16.08 -7.78
C CYS A 114 9.66 -17.09 -8.38
N GLY A 115 9.85 -18.14 -7.75
CA GLY A 115 10.73 -19.11 -8.29
C GLY A 115 12.15 -18.80 -8.26
N GLN A 116 12.74 -18.02 -7.60
CA GLN A 116 14.08 -17.75 -7.64
C GLN A 116 14.82 -17.59 -6.65
N ASP A 117 14.98 -17.56 -6.78
CA ASP A 117 15.64 -17.43 -6.24
C ASP A 117 16.49 -17.08 -5.97
N ALA A 118 16.72 -17.09 -5.95
CA ALA A 118 17.42 -16.57 -5.68
C ALA A 118 18.37 -16.29 -5.65
N ASP A 119 18.51 -16.21 -5.66
CA ASP A 119 19.43 -15.89 -5.67
C ASP A 119 20.18 -15.51 -5.73
N SER A 120 20.14 -15.69 -5.67
CA SER A 120 20.89 -15.37 -5.71
C SER A 120 21.64 -15.00 -5.70
N ASP A 121 21.60 -15.10 -5.55
CA ASP A 121 22.36 -14.81 -5.50
C ASP A 121 22.98 -14.63 -5.53
N GLY A 122 22.99 -14.98 -5.36
CA GLY A 122 23.60 -14.83 -5.33
C GLY A 122 24.05 -14.51 -5.32
N MET A 123 24.14 -14.68 -5.13
CA MET A 123 24.61 -14.29 -5.06
C MET A 123 25.16 -13.99 -5.01
N PRO A 124 25.22 -14.07 -4.91
CA PRO A 124 25.88 -13.57 -4.68
C PRO A 124 26.39 -13.03 -4.62
N ASP A 125 26.41 -12.93 -4.41
CA ASP A 125 26.94 -12.39 -4.30
C ASP A 125 27.22 -11.96 -4.21
N PRO A 126 27.19 -12.21 -4.07
CA PRO A 126 27.48 -11.73 -3.80
C PRO A 126 27.77 -11.20 -3.63
N ARG A 127 27.77 -11.37 -3.57
CA ARG A 127 28.07 -10.87 -3.35
C ARG A 127 28.33 -10.86 -3.30
N ASN A 128 27.86 -10.95 -3.23
CA ASN A 128 28.02 -10.95 -3.27
C ASN A 128 28.30 -10.88 -3.32
#